data_4e687caad325e26aa2103c5a3f484989
#
_entry.id   4e687caad325e26aa2103c5a3f484989
#
_cell.length_a   1.000
_cell.length_b   1.000
_cell.length_c   1.000
_cell.angle_alpha   90.00
_cell.angle_beta   90.00
_cell.angle_gamma   90.00
#
_symmetry.space_group_name_H-M   'P 1'
#
loop_
_entity.id
_entity.type
_entity.pdbx_description
1 polymer ?
#
loop_
_entity_poly.entity_id
_entity_poly.type
_entity_poly.pdbx_seq_one_letter_code
_entity_poly.pdbx_strand_id
1 'polypeptide(L)'
;QLKLLGDQNNIITLPIIEGQLPADICRRALSAASLNGSEVLLFDTAGRTQIDLQMMSEIKEIENIIKPNEVILVADSLTGQVAANVAKEFKNTVDVSGIVLTRSDGDGRGGAALSMKHVANVPVKFLGVGEKIDNLEVFHPDRVANRILGMGDIVSLVEKAAEDLDEEKLKKAEEKLKKGQFSLDDYLSQLRPVSYTHLTLPTSR
;
A
#
# COMPACT_ATOMS: atom_id res chain seq x y z
N GLN A 1 -2.18 -16.32 -10.42
CA GLN A 1 -2.18 -14.87 -10.18
C GLN A 1 -0.77 -14.35 -9.96
N LEU A 2 -0.01 -14.87 -8.97
CA LEU A 2 1.34 -14.39 -8.62
C LEU A 2 2.31 -14.43 -9.82
N LYS A 3 2.32 -15.52 -10.60
CA LYS A 3 3.14 -15.63 -11.81
C LYS A 3 2.80 -14.56 -12.85
N LEU A 4 1.50 -14.31 -13.10
CA LEU A 4 1.07 -13.29 -14.05
C LEU A 4 1.51 -11.88 -13.62
N LEU A 5 1.37 -11.56 -12.33
CA LEU A 5 1.83 -10.30 -11.77
C LEU A 5 3.36 -10.16 -11.85
N GLY A 6 4.10 -11.25 -11.59
CA GLY A 6 5.56 -11.26 -11.73
C GLY A 6 5.99 -10.99 -13.16
N ASP A 7 5.40 -11.70 -14.13
CA ASP A 7 5.72 -11.54 -15.55
C ASP A 7 5.40 -10.10 -16.05
N GLN A 8 4.30 -9.50 -15.58
CA GLN A 8 3.92 -8.11 -15.92
C GLN A 8 4.89 -7.07 -15.37
N ASN A 9 5.55 -7.35 -14.24
CA ASN A 9 6.41 -6.40 -13.54
C ASN A 9 7.90 -6.78 -13.56
N ASN A 10 8.28 -7.75 -14.40
CA ASN A 10 9.64 -8.27 -14.49
C ASN A 10 10.20 -8.78 -13.15
N ILE A 11 9.35 -9.37 -12.31
CA ILE A 11 9.72 -9.99 -11.04
C ILE A 11 9.80 -11.49 -11.22
N ILE A 12 10.93 -12.08 -10.83
CA ILE A 12 11.14 -13.53 -10.90
C ILE A 12 10.17 -14.23 -9.95
N THR A 13 9.42 -15.18 -10.46
CA THR A 13 8.52 -16.03 -9.66
C THR A 13 8.97 -17.47 -9.63
N LEU A 14 8.81 -18.14 -8.49
CA LEU A 14 9.14 -19.54 -8.35
C LEU A 14 8.13 -20.39 -9.15
N PRO A 15 8.57 -21.31 -10.01
CA PRO A 15 7.68 -22.23 -10.75
C PRO A 15 6.83 -23.08 -9.79
N ILE A 16 5.56 -23.26 -10.14
CA ILE A 16 4.63 -24.10 -9.39
C ILE A 16 4.94 -25.58 -9.69
N ILE A 17 5.05 -26.38 -8.64
CA ILE A 17 5.11 -27.84 -8.72
C ILE A 17 3.90 -28.37 -7.94
N GLU A 18 3.01 -29.07 -8.62
CA GLU A 18 1.81 -29.61 -8.01
C GLU A 18 2.14 -30.63 -6.90
N GLY A 19 1.36 -30.62 -5.83
CA GLY A 19 1.48 -31.55 -4.71
C GLY A 19 2.60 -31.25 -3.72
N GLN A 20 3.35 -30.14 -3.86
CA GLN A 20 4.35 -29.74 -2.87
C GLN A 20 3.68 -29.19 -1.60
N LEU A 21 4.24 -29.56 -0.45
CA LEU A 21 3.86 -28.96 0.83
C LEU A 21 4.43 -27.53 0.95
N PRO A 22 3.76 -26.61 1.67
CA PRO A 22 4.23 -25.24 1.88
C PRO A 22 5.66 -25.16 2.40
N ALA A 23 6.03 -26.01 3.35
CA ALA A 23 7.40 -26.10 3.89
C ALA A 23 8.46 -26.42 2.80
N ASP A 24 8.16 -27.31 1.86
CA ASP A 24 9.07 -27.68 0.77
C ASP A 24 9.19 -26.57 -0.27
N ILE A 25 8.08 -25.85 -0.53
CA ILE A 25 8.09 -24.66 -1.38
C ILE A 25 9.01 -23.59 -0.78
N CYS A 26 8.92 -23.35 0.54
CA CYS A 26 9.78 -22.40 1.24
C CYS A 26 11.27 -22.76 1.13
N ARG A 27 11.63 -24.02 1.38
CA ARG A 27 13.03 -24.49 1.26
C ARG A 27 13.56 -24.32 -0.17
N ARG A 28 12.74 -24.69 -1.16
CA ARG A 28 13.09 -24.52 -2.58
C ARG A 28 13.24 -23.06 -2.97
N ALA A 29 12.36 -22.17 -2.46
CA ALA A 29 12.42 -20.74 -2.70
C ALA A 29 13.71 -20.12 -2.13
N LEU A 30 14.11 -20.48 -0.92
CA LEU A 30 15.37 -20.04 -0.31
C LEU A 30 16.58 -20.45 -1.14
N SER A 31 16.60 -21.72 -1.59
CA SER A 31 17.68 -22.23 -2.43
C SER A 31 17.75 -21.54 -3.79
N ALA A 32 16.58 -21.32 -4.43
CA ALA A 32 16.50 -20.65 -5.71
C ALA A 32 16.92 -19.18 -5.61
N ALA A 33 16.49 -18.47 -4.55
CA ALA A 33 16.87 -17.08 -4.31
C ALA A 33 18.38 -16.93 -4.13
N SER A 34 19.01 -17.83 -3.37
CA SER A 34 20.46 -17.85 -3.19
C SER A 34 21.21 -18.08 -4.50
N LEU A 35 20.75 -19.01 -5.33
CA LEU A 35 21.36 -19.33 -6.64
C LEU A 35 21.21 -18.17 -7.64
N ASN A 36 20.08 -17.47 -7.61
CA ASN A 36 19.78 -16.34 -8.50
C ASN A 36 20.38 -15.01 -8.01
N GLY A 37 20.98 -14.97 -6.81
CA GLY A 37 21.46 -13.73 -6.21
C GLY A 37 20.35 -12.73 -5.89
N SER A 38 19.15 -13.21 -5.53
CA SER A 38 18.02 -12.35 -5.20
C SER A 38 18.25 -11.64 -3.87
N GLU A 39 18.20 -10.33 -3.85
CA GLU A 39 18.37 -9.53 -2.63
C GLU A 39 17.11 -9.50 -1.75
N VAL A 40 15.94 -9.62 -2.38
CA VAL A 40 14.64 -9.61 -1.70
C VAL A 40 13.85 -10.85 -2.12
N LEU A 41 13.28 -11.55 -1.16
CA LEU A 41 12.40 -12.69 -1.37
C LEU A 41 11.07 -12.46 -0.66
N LEU A 42 9.98 -12.50 -1.44
CA LEU A 42 8.62 -12.34 -0.95
C LEU A 42 7.92 -13.70 -0.92
N PHE A 43 7.33 -14.03 0.22
CA PHE A 43 6.46 -15.19 0.40
C PHE A 43 5.02 -14.74 0.50
N ASP A 44 4.21 -15.12 -0.45
CA ASP A 44 2.76 -14.91 -0.42
C ASP A 44 2.07 -16.15 0.13
N THR A 45 1.32 -15.98 1.21
CA THR A 45 0.61 -17.08 1.88
C THR A 45 -0.87 -17.05 1.54
N ALA A 46 -1.53 -18.20 1.61
CA ALA A 46 -2.97 -18.27 1.36
C ALA A 46 -3.74 -17.40 2.35
N GLY A 47 -4.50 -16.43 1.81
CA GLY A 47 -5.40 -15.59 2.60
C GLY A 47 -6.68 -16.31 2.97
N ARG A 48 -7.11 -16.20 4.23
CA ARG A 48 -8.43 -16.65 4.68
C ARG A 48 -9.08 -15.58 5.54
N THR A 49 -10.39 -15.50 5.46
CA THR A 49 -11.19 -14.53 6.24
C THR A 49 -11.46 -15.01 7.66
N GLN A 50 -11.24 -16.29 7.95
CA GLN A 50 -11.41 -16.87 9.28
C GLN A 50 -10.11 -17.51 9.75
N ILE A 51 -9.83 -17.33 11.03
CA ILE A 51 -8.68 -17.90 11.69
C ILE A 51 -8.96 -19.37 11.95
N ASP A 52 -8.09 -20.22 11.41
CA ASP A 52 -8.11 -21.66 11.57
C ASP A 52 -6.81 -22.10 12.27
N LEU A 53 -6.93 -22.97 13.27
CA LEU A 53 -5.79 -23.47 14.03
C LEU A 53 -4.76 -24.19 13.14
N GLN A 54 -5.22 -24.93 12.12
CA GLN A 54 -4.35 -25.61 11.20
C GLN A 54 -3.52 -24.63 10.37
N MET A 55 -4.16 -23.57 9.86
CA MET A 55 -3.50 -22.49 9.13
C MET A 55 -2.47 -21.76 10.01
N MET A 56 -2.81 -21.50 11.27
CA MET A 56 -1.88 -20.85 12.19
C MET A 56 -0.66 -21.71 12.48
N SER A 57 -0.82 -23.02 12.60
CA SER A 57 0.28 -23.97 12.73
C SER A 57 1.17 -23.98 11.48
N GLU A 58 0.57 -23.97 10.29
CA GLU A 58 1.29 -23.93 9.01
C GLU A 58 2.11 -22.64 8.85
N ILE A 59 1.50 -21.48 9.16
CA ILE A 59 2.20 -20.20 9.11
C ILE A 59 3.37 -20.16 10.09
N LYS A 60 3.19 -20.71 11.29
CA LYS A 60 4.27 -20.82 12.27
C LYS A 60 5.41 -21.71 11.81
N GLU A 61 5.10 -22.83 11.15
CA GLU A 61 6.10 -23.70 10.54
C GLU A 61 6.87 -22.97 9.42
N ILE A 62 6.15 -22.26 8.55
CA ILE A 62 6.74 -21.43 7.48
C ILE A 62 7.68 -20.38 8.10
N GLU A 63 7.25 -19.63 9.09
CA GLU A 63 8.08 -18.62 9.79
C GLU A 63 9.38 -19.22 10.33
N ASN A 64 9.30 -20.40 10.97
CA ASN A 64 10.46 -21.10 11.51
C ASN A 64 11.46 -21.53 10.43
N ILE A 65 10.98 -21.90 9.23
CA ILE A 65 11.80 -22.31 8.10
C ILE A 65 12.49 -21.12 7.45
N ILE A 66 11.73 -20.06 7.14
CA ILE A 66 12.24 -18.93 6.37
C ILE A 66 12.94 -17.88 7.23
N LYS A 67 12.61 -17.79 8.53
CA LYS A 67 13.11 -16.77 9.47
C LYS A 67 13.10 -15.38 8.83
N PRO A 68 11.91 -14.84 8.51
CA PRO A 68 11.79 -13.64 7.71
C PRO A 68 12.31 -12.42 8.48
N ASN A 69 12.84 -11.44 7.75
CA ASN A 69 13.17 -10.13 8.33
C ASN A 69 11.92 -9.34 8.68
N GLU A 70 10.85 -9.52 7.91
CA GLU A 70 9.57 -8.83 8.05
C GLU A 70 8.41 -9.82 7.87
N VAL A 71 7.45 -9.77 8.77
CA VAL A 71 6.15 -10.44 8.64
C VAL A 71 5.08 -9.37 8.52
N ILE A 72 4.52 -9.23 7.34
CA ILE A 72 3.55 -8.20 7.03
C ILE A 72 2.15 -8.81 6.95
N LEU A 73 1.25 -8.35 7.82
CA LEU A 73 -0.15 -8.73 7.77
C LEU A 73 -0.89 -7.79 6.81
N VAL A 74 -1.58 -8.37 5.82
CA VAL A 74 -2.48 -7.62 4.93
C VAL A 74 -3.89 -7.69 5.48
N ALA A 75 -4.46 -6.53 5.81
CA ALA A 75 -5.78 -6.41 6.42
C ALA A 75 -6.64 -5.42 5.66
N ASP A 76 -7.94 -5.66 5.63
CA ASP A 76 -8.91 -4.82 4.96
C ASP A 76 -9.41 -3.71 5.88
N SER A 77 -9.22 -2.45 5.50
CA SER A 77 -9.62 -1.30 6.30
C SER A 77 -11.13 -1.21 6.53
N LEU A 78 -11.93 -1.71 5.59
CA LEU A 78 -13.38 -1.64 5.68
C LEU A 78 -13.99 -2.61 6.70
N THR A 79 -13.24 -3.63 7.12
CA THR A 79 -13.69 -4.59 8.13
C THR A 79 -13.46 -4.10 9.57
N GLY A 80 -12.78 -2.98 9.76
CA GLY A 80 -12.64 -2.27 11.02
C GLY A 80 -12.19 -3.15 12.20
N GLN A 81 -13.05 -3.31 13.19
CA GLN A 81 -12.75 -4.06 14.43
C GLN A 81 -12.47 -5.55 14.18
N VAL A 82 -13.08 -6.16 13.17
CA VAL A 82 -12.83 -7.57 12.82
C VAL A 82 -11.38 -7.75 12.39
N ALA A 83 -10.88 -6.87 11.52
CA ALA A 83 -9.49 -6.90 11.08
C ALA A 83 -8.51 -6.70 12.26
N ALA A 84 -8.84 -5.82 13.21
CA ALA A 84 -8.02 -5.61 14.40
C ALA A 84 -7.92 -6.86 15.30
N ASN A 85 -9.02 -7.59 15.47
CA ASN A 85 -9.03 -8.85 16.20
C ASN A 85 -8.21 -9.93 15.48
N VAL A 86 -8.36 -10.05 14.15
CA VAL A 86 -7.54 -10.94 13.33
C VAL A 86 -6.05 -10.62 13.50
N ALA A 87 -5.67 -9.34 13.43
CA ALA A 87 -4.28 -8.91 13.61
C ALA A 87 -3.73 -9.28 14.98
N LYS A 88 -4.53 -9.20 16.03
CA LYS A 88 -4.14 -9.62 17.39
C LYS A 88 -3.86 -11.12 17.45
N GLU A 89 -4.70 -11.94 16.85
CA GLU A 89 -4.51 -13.41 16.81
C GLU A 89 -3.26 -13.79 16.00
N PHE A 90 -3.05 -13.17 14.84
CA PHE A 90 -1.82 -13.38 14.07
C PHE A 90 -0.58 -13.03 14.88
N LYS A 91 -0.60 -11.89 15.57
CA LYS A 91 0.52 -11.46 16.43
C LYS A 91 0.81 -12.42 17.57
N ASN A 92 -0.19 -13.10 18.11
CA ASN A 92 -0.01 -14.11 19.15
C ASN A 92 0.69 -15.38 18.63
N THR A 93 0.63 -15.62 17.31
CA THR A 93 1.15 -16.84 16.67
C THR A 93 2.49 -16.61 16.01
N VAL A 94 2.63 -15.53 15.25
CA VAL A 94 3.82 -15.15 14.48
C VAL A 94 4.27 -13.75 14.83
N ASP A 95 5.55 -13.42 14.57
CA ASP A 95 6.12 -12.12 14.89
C ASP A 95 5.75 -11.07 13.82
N VAL A 96 4.47 -10.65 13.82
CA VAL A 96 3.99 -9.62 12.89
C VAL A 96 4.69 -8.31 13.17
N SER A 97 5.49 -7.84 12.21
CA SER A 97 6.29 -6.62 12.29
C SER A 97 5.63 -5.39 11.69
N GLY A 98 4.59 -5.59 10.87
CA GLY A 98 3.86 -4.49 10.24
C GLY A 98 2.53 -4.91 9.63
N ILE A 99 1.71 -3.92 9.31
CA ILE A 99 0.40 -4.10 8.68
C ILE A 99 0.35 -3.29 7.40
N VAL A 100 -0.24 -3.89 6.36
CA VAL A 100 -0.73 -3.19 5.16
C VAL A 100 -2.25 -3.12 5.27
N LEU A 101 -2.82 -1.93 5.19
CA LEU A 101 -4.26 -1.73 5.12
C LEU A 101 -4.67 -1.56 3.66
N THR A 102 -5.52 -2.47 3.16
CA THR A 102 -6.08 -2.38 1.81
C THR A 102 -7.39 -1.62 1.81
N ARG A 103 -7.85 -1.17 0.64
CA ARG A 103 -9.09 -0.40 0.45
C ARG A 103 -9.18 0.87 1.31
N SER A 104 -8.03 1.50 1.55
CA SER A 104 -7.94 2.69 2.40
C SER A 104 -8.55 3.94 1.75
N ASP A 105 -8.80 3.90 0.45
CA ASP A 105 -9.61 4.88 -0.29
C ASP A 105 -11.08 4.90 0.19
N GLY A 106 -11.61 3.78 0.63
CA GLY A 106 -12.96 3.66 1.23
C GLY A 106 -13.04 4.05 2.71
N ASP A 107 -11.91 4.06 3.43
CA ASP A 107 -11.84 4.49 4.83
C ASP A 107 -11.55 6.00 4.94
N GLY A 108 -12.54 6.80 4.61
CA GLY A 108 -12.43 8.26 4.53
C GLY A 108 -11.90 8.97 5.79
N ARG A 109 -11.91 8.30 6.94
CA ARG A 109 -11.42 8.84 8.22
C ARG A 109 -10.19 8.14 8.78
N GLY A 110 -9.71 7.04 8.17
CA GLY A 110 -8.53 6.31 8.67
C GLY A 110 -8.74 5.58 10.00
N GLY A 111 -9.99 5.29 10.37
CA GLY A 111 -10.34 4.68 11.65
C GLY A 111 -9.77 3.27 11.83
N ALA A 112 -9.60 2.53 10.74
CA ALA A 112 -9.00 1.20 10.76
C ALA A 112 -7.56 1.24 11.25
N ALA A 113 -6.75 2.21 10.82
CA ALA A 113 -5.35 2.35 11.25
C ALA A 113 -5.24 2.58 12.76
N LEU A 114 -6.13 3.40 13.32
CA LEU A 114 -6.18 3.65 14.76
C LEU A 114 -6.58 2.38 15.54
N SER A 115 -7.60 1.66 15.07
CA SER A 115 -8.06 0.41 15.68
C SER A 115 -6.96 -0.66 15.65
N MET A 116 -6.24 -0.82 14.53
CA MET A 116 -5.13 -1.76 14.41
C MET A 116 -4.02 -1.44 15.40
N LYS A 117 -3.61 -0.17 15.48
CA LYS A 117 -2.59 0.26 16.42
C LYS A 117 -3.00 0.02 17.87
N HIS A 118 -4.26 0.30 18.23
CA HIS A 118 -4.75 0.15 19.60
C HIS A 118 -4.90 -1.33 20.02
N VAL A 119 -5.47 -2.17 19.15
CA VAL A 119 -5.83 -3.56 19.49
C VAL A 119 -4.65 -4.51 19.30
N ALA A 120 -3.97 -4.45 18.15
CA ALA A 120 -2.88 -5.37 17.83
C ALA A 120 -1.51 -4.85 18.29
N ASN A 121 -1.38 -3.54 18.57
CA ASN A 121 -0.11 -2.88 18.88
C ASN A 121 0.99 -3.18 17.84
N VAL A 122 0.60 -3.28 16.57
CA VAL A 122 1.49 -3.45 15.41
C VAL A 122 1.44 -2.18 14.59
N PRO A 123 2.57 -1.67 14.06
CA PRO A 123 2.57 -0.48 13.22
C PRO A 123 1.94 -0.76 11.86
N VAL A 124 1.13 0.17 11.37
CA VAL A 124 0.76 0.21 9.96
C VAL A 124 1.95 0.76 9.19
N LYS A 125 2.38 0.08 8.12
CA LYS A 125 3.52 0.47 7.28
C LYS A 125 3.09 1.03 5.93
N PHE A 126 2.04 0.45 5.34
CA PHE A 126 1.57 0.83 4.02
C PHE A 126 0.04 0.89 3.96
N LEU A 127 -0.44 1.70 3.00
CA LEU A 127 -1.85 1.83 2.63
C LEU A 127 -2.02 1.41 1.16
N GLY A 128 -2.95 0.50 0.88
CA GLY A 128 -3.42 0.22 -0.47
C GLY A 128 -4.63 1.09 -0.77
N VAL A 129 -4.46 2.04 -1.67
CA VAL A 129 -5.47 3.03 -2.06
C VAL A 129 -6.12 2.74 -3.41
N GLY A 130 -5.88 1.55 -3.96
CA GLY A 130 -6.44 1.10 -5.23
C GLY A 130 -5.87 -0.26 -5.66
N GLU A 131 -6.19 -0.69 -6.89
CA GLU A 131 -5.85 -2.03 -7.39
C GLU A 131 -4.53 -2.10 -8.16
N LYS A 132 -3.96 -0.96 -8.56
CA LYS A 132 -2.69 -0.91 -9.29
C LYS A 132 -1.51 -0.99 -8.33
N ILE A 133 -0.36 -1.45 -8.82
CA ILE A 133 0.88 -1.54 -8.03
C ILE A 133 1.30 -0.17 -7.49
N ASP A 134 1.16 0.87 -8.29
CA ASP A 134 1.50 2.25 -7.91
C ASP A 134 0.55 2.83 -6.83
N ASN A 135 -0.54 2.11 -6.50
CA ASN A 135 -1.50 2.51 -5.47
C ASN A 135 -1.14 1.97 -4.07
N LEU A 136 0.12 1.62 -3.84
CA LEU A 136 0.65 1.30 -2.53
C LEU A 136 1.42 2.50 -1.98
N GLU A 137 0.87 3.12 -0.94
CA GLU A 137 1.44 4.32 -0.31
C GLU A 137 2.09 3.97 1.03
N VAL A 138 3.17 4.68 1.38
CA VAL A 138 3.75 4.60 2.73
C VAL A 138 2.79 5.22 3.73
N PHE A 139 2.64 4.57 4.89
CA PHE A 139 1.79 5.10 5.95
C PHE A 139 2.46 6.29 6.65
N HIS A 140 1.80 7.44 6.62
CA HIS A 140 2.21 8.66 7.32
C HIS A 140 1.25 8.94 8.48
N PRO A 141 1.65 8.69 9.74
CA PRO A 141 0.77 8.83 10.91
C PRO A 141 0.16 10.23 11.04
N ASP A 142 0.96 11.26 10.79
CA ASP A 142 0.53 12.66 10.91
C ASP A 142 -0.57 13.01 9.90
N ARG A 143 -0.47 12.52 8.66
CA ARG A 143 -1.48 12.73 7.62
C ARG A 143 -2.81 12.06 7.99
N VAL A 144 -2.73 10.82 8.49
CA VAL A 144 -3.92 10.08 8.92
C VAL A 144 -4.55 10.74 10.15
N ALA A 145 -3.75 11.18 11.12
CA ALA A 145 -4.23 11.90 12.29
C ALA A 145 -4.95 13.21 11.89
N ASN A 146 -4.38 14.00 10.99
CA ASN A 146 -4.99 15.23 10.48
C ASN A 146 -6.32 14.94 9.74
N ARG A 147 -6.38 13.85 8.97
CA ARG A 147 -7.62 13.41 8.31
C ARG A 147 -8.70 13.02 9.31
N ILE A 148 -8.35 12.28 10.38
CA ILE A 148 -9.27 11.90 11.46
C ILE A 148 -9.82 13.15 12.16
N LEU A 149 -8.98 14.16 12.41
CA LEU A 149 -9.35 15.42 13.06
C LEU A 149 -10.10 16.39 12.14
N GLY A 150 -10.31 16.04 10.87
CA GLY A 150 -10.98 16.90 9.92
C GLY A 150 -10.16 18.12 9.46
N MET A 151 -8.85 18.10 9.71
CA MET A 151 -7.94 19.20 9.33
C MET A 151 -7.54 19.17 7.85
N GLY A 152 -7.99 18.14 7.11
CA GLY A 152 -7.61 17.93 5.71
C GLY A 152 -6.16 17.44 5.53
N ASP A 153 -5.85 16.97 4.33
CA ASP A 153 -4.48 16.58 3.97
C ASP A 153 -3.84 17.66 3.08
N ILE A 154 -3.55 18.81 3.70
CA ILE A 154 -2.94 19.97 3.02
C ILE A 154 -1.56 19.60 2.45
N VAL A 155 -0.81 18.74 3.14
CA VAL A 155 0.54 18.33 2.73
C VAL A 155 0.50 17.53 1.44
N SER A 156 -0.37 16.51 1.35
CA SER A 156 -0.56 15.74 0.10
C SER A 156 -1.03 16.60 -1.06
N LEU A 157 -1.84 17.61 -0.78
CA LEU A 157 -2.34 18.53 -1.80
C LEU A 157 -1.22 19.44 -2.34
N VAL A 158 -0.34 19.89 -1.46
CA VAL A 158 0.83 20.68 -1.84
C VAL A 158 1.87 19.83 -2.57
N GLU A 159 2.12 18.59 -2.12
CA GLU A 159 3.04 17.65 -2.80
C GLU A 159 2.55 17.30 -4.21
N LYS A 160 1.27 16.93 -4.37
CA LYS A 160 0.68 16.68 -5.70
C LYS A 160 0.71 17.91 -6.59
N ALA A 161 0.43 19.09 -6.02
CA ALA A 161 0.55 20.34 -6.77
C ALA A 161 2.01 20.64 -7.17
N ALA A 162 2.99 20.23 -6.36
CA ALA A 162 4.40 20.40 -6.67
C ALA A 162 4.91 19.39 -7.72
N GLU A 163 4.40 18.15 -7.70
CA GLU A 163 4.70 17.12 -8.71
C GLU A 163 4.09 17.44 -10.08
N ASP A 164 2.87 18.02 -10.10
CA ASP A 164 2.20 18.45 -11.33
C ASP A 164 2.75 19.77 -11.89
N LEU A 165 3.53 20.52 -11.11
CA LEU A 165 4.19 21.74 -11.54
C LEU A 165 5.51 21.40 -12.25
N ASP A 166 5.42 21.18 -13.56
CA ASP A 166 6.56 21.06 -14.45
C ASP A 166 7.43 22.34 -14.35
N GLU A 167 8.60 22.22 -13.71
CA GLU A 167 9.51 23.37 -13.49
C GLU A 167 9.83 24.14 -14.77
N GLU A 168 9.86 23.45 -15.91
CA GLU A 168 10.04 24.10 -17.22
C GLU A 168 8.84 24.97 -17.63
N LYS A 169 7.62 24.55 -17.30
CA LYS A 169 6.42 25.35 -17.60
C LYS A 169 6.34 26.57 -16.70
N LEU A 170 6.75 26.45 -15.43
CA LEU A 170 6.83 27.59 -14.50
C LEU A 170 7.85 28.61 -14.97
N LYS A 171 9.06 28.19 -15.35
CA LYS A 171 10.11 29.11 -15.88
C LYS A 171 9.66 29.80 -17.16
N LYS A 172 9.02 29.07 -18.07
CA LYS A 172 8.46 29.65 -19.32
C LYS A 172 7.34 30.64 -19.04
N ALA A 173 6.47 30.35 -18.05
CA ALA A 173 5.38 31.28 -17.66
C ALA A 173 5.96 32.53 -16.98
N GLU A 174 6.97 32.41 -16.13
CA GLU A 174 7.67 33.52 -15.49
C GLU A 174 8.37 34.43 -16.51
N GLU A 175 9.03 33.83 -17.51
CA GLU A 175 9.65 34.61 -18.59
C GLU A 175 8.62 35.34 -19.45
N LYS A 176 7.49 34.72 -19.77
CA LYS A 176 6.39 35.36 -20.50
C LYS A 176 5.75 36.51 -19.70
N LEU A 177 5.59 36.33 -18.37
CA LEU A 177 5.13 37.37 -17.47
C LEU A 177 6.07 38.58 -17.43
N LYS A 178 7.39 38.35 -17.32
CA LYS A 178 8.43 39.40 -17.33
C LYS A 178 8.49 40.15 -18.68
N LYS A 179 8.15 39.48 -19.77
CA LYS A 179 8.10 40.08 -21.13
C LYS A 179 6.75 40.73 -21.48
N GLY A 180 5.76 40.72 -20.56
CA GLY A 180 4.41 41.25 -20.81
C GLY A 180 3.60 40.51 -21.89
N GLN A 181 3.98 39.26 -22.17
CA GLN A 181 3.38 38.42 -23.24
C GLN A 181 2.49 37.29 -22.65
N PHE A 182 2.06 37.43 -21.41
CA PHE A 182 1.21 36.43 -20.75
C PHE A 182 -0.24 36.59 -21.23
N SER A 183 -0.76 35.56 -21.91
CA SER A 183 -2.09 35.57 -22.51
C SER A 183 -3.14 34.93 -21.57
N LEU A 184 -4.43 35.19 -21.87
CA LEU A 184 -5.55 34.50 -21.20
C LEU A 184 -5.51 32.97 -21.40
N ASP A 185 -4.98 32.49 -22.52
CA ASP A 185 -4.81 31.06 -22.78
C ASP A 185 -3.69 30.45 -21.90
N ASP A 186 -2.62 31.20 -21.63
CA ASP A 186 -1.58 30.79 -20.70
C ASP A 186 -2.16 30.69 -19.27
N TYR A 187 -3.03 31.63 -18.89
CA TYR A 187 -3.73 31.61 -17.60
C TYR A 187 -4.70 30.41 -17.48
N LEU A 188 -5.50 30.16 -18.52
CA LEU A 188 -6.39 28.99 -18.59
C LEU A 188 -5.64 27.67 -18.53
N SER A 189 -4.46 27.58 -19.14
CA SER A 189 -3.64 26.37 -19.12
C SER A 189 -3.06 26.06 -17.73
N GLN A 190 -2.82 27.08 -16.91
CA GLN A 190 -2.40 26.94 -15.51
C GLN A 190 -3.56 26.61 -14.57
N LEU A 191 -4.78 27.02 -14.89
CA LEU A 191 -5.97 26.71 -14.09
C LEU A 191 -6.55 25.32 -14.38
N ARG A 192 -6.31 24.74 -15.54
CA ARG A 192 -6.85 23.42 -15.93
C ARG A 192 -6.43 22.28 -14.99
N PRO A 193 -5.18 22.16 -14.52
CA PRO A 193 -4.81 21.10 -13.54
C PRO A 193 -5.59 21.23 -12.24
N VAL A 194 -5.85 22.45 -11.77
CA VAL A 194 -6.59 22.74 -10.53
C VAL A 194 -8.08 22.41 -10.65
N SER A 195 -8.67 22.57 -11.84
CA SER A 195 -10.10 22.31 -12.08
C SER A 195 -10.44 20.81 -12.12
N TYR A 196 -9.50 19.94 -12.52
CA TYR A 196 -9.76 18.49 -12.60
C TYR A 196 -9.77 17.79 -11.25
N THR A 197 -9.15 18.38 -10.22
CA THR A 197 -9.09 17.80 -8.87
C THR A 197 -10.29 18.17 -7.98
N HIS A 198 -11.12 19.16 -8.37
CA HIS A 198 -12.18 19.68 -7.51
C HIS A 198 -13.63 19.53 -8.01
N LEU A 199 -13.89 18.93 -9.18
CA LEU A 199 -15.24 18.92 -9.78
C LEU A 199 -15.82 17.53 -10.06
N THR A 200 -15.45 16.50 -9.32
CA THR A 200 -16.27 15.28 -9.24
C THR A 200 -17.01 15.25 -7.91
N LEU A 201 -17.98 16.15 -7.74
CA LEU A 201 -19.05 15.92 -6.77
C LEU A 201 -19.95 14.81 -7.32
N PRO A 202 -20.22 13.74 -6.55
CA PRO A 202 -21.20 12.75 -6.94
C PRO A 202 -22.57 13.42 -6.92
N THR A 203 -23.18 13.60 -8.09
CA THR A 203 -24.61 13.91 -8.19
C THR A 203 -25.36 12.67 -7.76
N SER A 204 -25.85 12.66 -6.53
CA SER A 204 -26.84 11.71 -6.05
C SER A 204 -28.13 11.90 -6.85
N ARG A 205 -28.59 10.83 -7.46
CA ARG A 205 -29.99 10.53 -7.71
C ARG A 205 -30.30 9.18 -7.11
#